data_03d9f9c84fcaf70cdc430ca104e20a85
#
_entry.id   03d9f9c84fcaf70cdc430ca104e20a85
#
_cell.length_a   1.000
_cell.length_b   1.000
_cell.length_c   1.000
_cell.angle_alpha   90.00
_cell.angle_beta   90.00
_cell.angle_gamma   90.00
#
_symmetry.space_group_name_H-M   'P 1'
#
loop_
_entity.id
_entity.type
_entity.pdbx_description
1 polymer ?
#
loop_
_entity_poly.entity_id
_entity_poly.type
_entity_poly.pdbx_seq_one_letter_code
_entity_poly.pdbx_strand_id
1 'polypeptide(L)' 'MNLFPNIISDPEILGGKPCIKGTRISVELIMDWLGTGGSPESIANKHPLLTKELVLEAIRYAARFSKNEIVIEVRTRA' A
#
# COMPACT_ATOMS: atom_id res chain seq x y z
N MET A 1 16.08 -11.93 0.32
CA MET A 1 15.92 -10.80 -0.60
C MET A 1 14.66 -10.02 -0.28
N ASN A 2 14.78 -8.71 -0.22
CA ASN A 2 13.66 -7.86 0.13
C ASN A 2 12.93 -7.39 -1.12
N LEU A 3 11.69 -7.89 -1.30
CA LEU A 3 10.88 -7.53 -2.46
C LEU A 3 10.24 -6.15 -2.33
N PHE A 4 10.22 -5.61 -1.12
CA PHE A 4 9.56 -4.32 -0.87
C PHE A 4 10.50 -3.44 -0.04
N PRO A 5 11.60 -2.98 -0.65
CA PRO A 5 12.63 -2.27 0.11
C PRO A 5 12.17 -0.93 0.67
N ASN A 6 11.10 -0.37 0.14
CA ASN A 6 10.62 0.92 0.61
C ASN A 6 9.43 0.82 1.56
N ILE A 7 9.07 -0.39 1.99
CA ILE A 7 7.99 -0.58 2.95
C ILE A 7 8.59 -1.13 4.22
N ILE A 8 8.33 -0.45 5.33
CA ILE A 8 8.86 -0.83 6.64
C ILE A 8 7.74 -0.94 7.65
N SER A 9 8.01 -1.69 8.72
CA SER A 9 7.13 -1.76 9.88
C SER A 9 7.98 -1.44 11.09
N ASP A 10 7.73 -0.30 11.72
CA ASP A 10 8.48 0.15 12.88
C ASP A 10 7.47 0.41 14.00
N PRO A 11 7.63 -0.24 15.17
CA PRO A 11 6.66 -0.05 16.26
C PRO A 11 6.48 1.39 16.68
N GLU A 12 7.47 2.24 16.42
CA GLU A 12 7.39 3.64 16.78
C GLU A 12 6.76 4.51 15.70
N ILE A 13 6.41 3.91 14.58
CA ILE A 13 5.75 4.63 13.49
C ILE A 13 4.42 3.95 13.22
N LEU A 14 3.33 4.68 13.47
CA LEU A 14 1.98 4.17 13.24
C LEU A 14 1.71 2.83 13.92
N GLY A 15 2.35 2.61 15.07
CA GLY A 15 2.11 1.39 15.82
C GLY A 15 2.59 0.12 15.12
N GLY A 16 3.52 0.24 14.20
CA GLY A 16 4.06 -0.90 13.49
C GLY A 16 3.36 -1.25 12.19
N LYS A 17 2.38 -0.44 11.78
CA LYS A 17 1.73 -0.69 10.48
C LYS A 17 2.71 -0.55 9.34
N PRO A 18 2.62 -1.37 8.31
CA PRO A 18 3.47 -1.20 7.12
C PRO A 18 3.26 0.18 6.51
N CYS A 19 4.36 0.88 6.28
CA CYS A 19 4.29 2.23 5.72
C CYS A 19 5.47 2.46 4.80
N ILE A 20 5.38 3.53 4.03
CA ILE A 20 6.45 3.92 3.12
C ILE A 20 7.59 4.49 3.95
N LYS A 21 8.78 3.97 3.73
CA LYS A 21 9.99 4.35 4.44
C LYS A 21 10.18 5.87 4.38
N GLY A 22 10.44 6.46 5.54
CA GLY A 22 10.64 7.91 5.61
C GLY A 22 9.37 8.74 5.67
N THR A 23 8.21 8.10 5.76
CA THR A 23 6.94 8.81 5.84
C THR A 23 6.08 8.20 6.92
N ARG A 24 4.93 8.82 7.17
CA ARG A 24 3.89 8.24 8.01
C ARG A 24 2.68 7.86 7.17
N ILE A 25 2.93 7.48 5.92
CA ILE A 25 1.88 7.07 5.00
C ILE A 25 1.86 5.56 4.96
N SER A 26 0.80 4.96 5.50
CA SER A 26 0.69 3.51 5.56
C SER A 26 0.25 2.94 4.22
N VAL A 27 0.57 1.66 4.02
CA VAL A 27 0.06 0.93 2.86
C VAL A 27 -1.47 0.94 2.88
N GLU A 28 -2.05 0.77 4.06
CA GLU A 28 -3.50 0.77 4.23
C GLU A 28 -4.11 2.09 3.74
N LEU A 29 -3.49 3.22 4.08
CA LEU A 29 -3.98 4.51 3.66
C LEU A 29 -3.92 4.67 2.14
N ILE A 30 -2.83 4.19 1.54
CA ILE A 30 -2.70 4.24 0.08
C ILE A 30 -3.80 3.42 -0.57
N MET A 31 -4.08 2.24 -0.03
CA MET A 31 -5.15 1.40 -0.58
C MET A 31 -6.51 2.07 -0.43
N ASP A 32 -6.72 2.79 0.67
CA ASP A 32 -7.95 3.56 0.87
C ASP A 32 -8.11 4.63 -0.21
N TRP A 33 -7.04 5.36 -0.49
CA TRP A 33 -7.09 6.39 -1.53
C TRP A 33 -7.42 5.79 -2.89
N LEU A 34 -6.85 4.63 -3.20
CA LEU A 34 -7.15 3.95 -4.44
C LEU A 34 -8.61 3.51 -4.49
N GLY A 35 -9.11 3.02 -3.36
CA GLY A 35 -10.49 2.56 -3.27
C GLY A 35 -11.51 3.67 -3.41
N THR A 36 -11.12 4.91 -3.15
CA THR A 36 -12.02 6.05 -3.28
C THR A 36 -11.84 6.80 -4.59
N GLY A 37 -11.18 6.18 -5.57
CA GLY A 37 -11.09 6.74 -6.91
C GLY A 37 -9.74 7.29 -7.31
N GLY A 38 -8.73 7.18 -6.43
CA GLY A 38 -7.40 7.63 -6.77
C GLY A 38 -6.70 6.68 -7.73
N SER A 39 -5.67 7.18 -8.38
CA SER A 39 -4.79 6.38 -9.22
C SER A 39 -3.36 6.58 -8.71
N PRO A 40 -2.43 5.68 -9.07
CA PRO A 40 -1.04 5.89 -8.67
C PRO A 40 -0.52 7.27 -9.07
N GLU A 41 -0.88 7.74 -10.24
CA GLU A 41 -0.46 9.06 -10.69
C GLU A 41 -1.07 10.18 -9.87
N SER A 42 -2.38 10.12 -9.62
CA SER A 42 -3.04 11.19 -8.89
C SER A 42 -2.59 11.24 -7.44
N ILE A 43 -2.34 10.07 -6.85
CA ILE A 43 -1.85 10.01 -5.47
C ILE A 43 -0.45 10.62 -5.39
N ALA A 44 0.42 10.28 -6.33
CA ALA A 44 1.77 10.85 -6.35
C ALA A 44 1.72 12.36 -6.54
N ASN A 45 0.79 12.85 -7.35
CA ASN A 45 0.66 14.29 -7.55
C ASN A 45 0.21 15.03 -6.30
N LYS A 46 -0.65 14.41 -5.50
CA LYS A 46 -1.18 15.05 -4.30
C LYS A 46 -0.25 14.94 -3.09
N HIS A 47 0.64 13.97 -3.11
CA HIS A 47 1.48 13.68 -1.94
C HIS A 47 2.94 13.71 -2.35
N PRO A 48 3.63 14.84 -2.14
CA PRO A 48 5.00 15.02 -2.65
C PRO A 48 6.01 13.98 -2.17
N LEU A 49 5.73 13.32 -1.05
CA LEU A 49 6.63 12.30 -0.55
C LEU A 49 6.50 10.97 -1.29
N LEU A 50 5.50 10.85 -2.16
CA LEU A 50 5.25 9.61 -2.88
C LEU A 50 5.57 9.77 -4.35
N THR A 51 6.05 8.68 -4.93
CA THR A 51 6.18 8.58 -6.39
C THR A 51 5.21 7.53 -6.86
N LYS A 52 4.95 7.51 -8.16
CA LYS A 52 4.11 6.48 -8.74
C LYS A 52 4.66 5.09 -8.40
N GLU A 53 5.98 4.93 -8.46
CA GLU A 53 6.60 3.64 -8.17
C GLU A 53 6.38 3.21 -6.73
N LEU A 54 6.42 4.15 -5.79
CA LEU A 54 6.15 3.81 -4.40
C LEU A 54 4.71 3.37 -4.19
N VAL A 55 3.77 4.01 -4.88
CA VAL A 55 2.38 3.60 -4.81
C VAL A 55 2.20 2.19 -5.39
N LEU A 56 2.86 1.93 -6.52
CA LEU A 56 2.79 0.59 -7.11
C LEU A 56 3.41 -0.47 -6.20
N GLU A 57 4.48 -0.12 -5.51
CA GLU A 57 5.09 -1.04 -4.55
C GLU A 57 4.11 -1.35 -3.41
N ALA A 58 3.39 -0.34 -2.93
CA ALA A 58 2.39 -0.53 -1.89
C ALA A 58 1.27 -1.45 -2.37
N ILE A 59 0.86 -1.30 -3.62
CA ILE A 59 -0.18 -2.16 -4.19
C ILE A 59 0.29 -3.61 -4.24
N ARG A 60 1.53 -3.82 -4.68
CA ARG A 60 2.08 -5.18 -4.75
C ARG A 60 2.20 -5.80 -3.36
N TYR A 61 2.59 -4.98 -2.38
CA TYR A 61 2.67 -5.44 -1.00
C TYR A 61 1.30 -5.87 -0.50
N ALA A 62 0.29 -5.03 -0.70
CA ALA A 62 -1.05 -5.32 -0.25
C ALA A 62 -1.60 -6.57 -0.93
N ALA A 63 -1.34 -6.71 -2.22
CA ALA A 63 -1.80 -7.88 -2.96
C ALA A 63 -1.20 -9.16 -2.40
N ARG A 64 0.04 -9.09 -1.93
CA ARG A 64 0.72 -10.29 -1.42
C ARG A 64 0.22 -10.67 -0.03
N PHE A 65 0.00 -9.69 0.83
CA PHE A 65 -0.29 -9.97 2.24
C PHE A 65 -1.76 -9.89 2.61
N SER A 66 -2.62 -9.43 1.69
CA SER A 66 -4.07 -9.41 1.90
C SER A 66 -4.79 -10.33 0.93
N LYS A 67 -4.05 -11.13 0.20
CA LYS A 67 -4.60 -11.89 -0.91
C LYS A 67 -5.64 -12.92 -0.50
N ASN A 68 -5.56 -13.40 0.72
CA ASN A 68 -6.47 -14.47 1.14
C ASN A 68 -7.91 -13.99 1.16
N GLU A 69 -8.14 -12.79 1.63
CA GLU A 69 -9.48 -12.24 1.64
C GLU A 69 -9.97 -11.97 0.22
N ILE A 70 -9.11 -11.45 -0.60
CA ILE A 70 -9.45 -11.15 -1.99
C ILE A 70 -9.80 -12.42 -2.73
N VAL A 71 -9.03 -13.48 -2.52
CA VAL A 71 -9.25 -14.75 -3.20
C VAL A 71 -10.59 -15.36 -2.79
N ILE A 72 -10.90 -15.26 -1.51
CA ILE A 72 -12.18 -15.81 -1.03
C ILE A 72 -13.35 -15.11 -1.69
N GLU A 73 -13.29 -13.80 -1.82
CA GLU A 73 -14.35 -13.04 -2.48
C GLU A 73 -14.49 -13.42 -3.93
N VAL A 74 -13.39 -13.56 -4.62
CA VAL A 74 -13.43 -13.94 -6.02
C VAL A 74 -14.08 -15.31 -6.19
N ARG A 75 -13.76 -16.25 -5.33
CA ARG A 75 -14.39 -17.57 -5.39
C ARG A 75 -15.87 -17.51 -5.13
N THR A 76 -16.27 -16.69 -4.20
CA THR A 76 -17.68 -16.56 -3.86
C THR A 76 -18.47 -16.08 -5.04
N ARG A 77 -17.89 -15.26 -5.88
CA ARG A 77 -18.58 -14.75 -7.04
C ARG A 77 -18.61 -15.72 -8.21
N ALA A 78 -17.63 -16.58 -8.24
CA ALA A 78 -17.56 -17.52 -9.33
C ALA A 78 -18.65 -18.56 -9.21
#